data_17dce55cc8842930b4151dad7f8c9a60
#
_entry.id   17dce55cc8842930b4151dad7f8c9a60
#
_cell.length_a   1.000
_cell.length_b   1.000
_cell.length_c   1.000
_cell.angle_alpha   90.00
_cell.angle_beta   90.00
_cell.angle_gamma   90.00
#
_symmetry.space_group_name_H-M   'P 1'
#
loop_
_entity.id
_entity.type
_entity.pdbx_description
1 polymer ?
#
loop_
_entity_poly.entity_id
_entity_poly.type
_entity_poly.pdbx_seq_one_letter_code
_entity_poly.pdbx_strand_id
1 'polypeptide(L)'
;MNRRSFISSGIALGAFAALSRLPIAFASSLGDARSEQAAPIKKVVKTDEEWKRILTPEQYNVTRQKGTEAPYTSPLNNIHEEGVFECVSCELALFSSRTKFESHTGWPSFWSPIAKQNVREEVDNSLGETRTEVLCARCDAHLGHVFNDGPKPTGLRYCMNGVAMKFVKKQKHS
;
A
#
# COMPACT_ATOMS: atom_id res chain seq x y z
N MET A 1 60.77 -52.98 4.71
CA MET A 1 61.54 -53.76 3.70
C MET A 1 61.25 -53.12 2.35
N ASN A 2 62.22 -52.35 1.84
CA ASN A 2 63.02 -52.58 0.59
C ASN A 2 62.15 -52.70 -0.69
N ARG A 3 62.36 -52.03 -1.77
CA ARG A 3 63.48 -51.41 -2.53
C ARG A 3 62.91 -50.67 -3.73
N ARG A 4 63.42 -49.49 -4.03
CA ARG A 4 64.35 -49.14 -5.16
C ARG A 4 63.89 -49.61 -6.55
N SER A 5 63.86 -48.89 -7.58
CA SER A 5 64.61 -47.83 -8.29
C SER A 5 64.21 -47.90 -9.75
N PHE A 6 64.29 -46.97 -10.58
CA PHE A 6 65.22 -46.35 -11.51
C PHE A 6 64.49 -45.67 -12.68
N ILE A 7 64.79 -44.44 -12.85
CA ILE A 7 65.22 -43.63 -13.97
C ILE A 7 64.88 -44.12 -15.39
N SER A 8 64.24 -43.28 -16.19
CA SER A 8 64.77 -42.94 -17.53
C SER A 8 64.20 -41.64 -18.05
N SER A 9 65.11 -40.79 -18.57
CA SER A 9 64.86 -39.50 -19.17
C SER A 9 64.26 -39.59 -20.55
N GLY A 10 63.40 -38.66 -20.95
CA GLY A 10 62.97 -38.45 -22.32
C GLY A 10 62.58 -36.96 -22.49
N ILE A 11 63.50 -36.17 -23.10
CA ILE A 11 63.29 -34.79 -23.48
C ILE A 11 62.51 -34.79 -24.81
N ALA A 12 61.33 -34.20 -24.85
CA ALA A 12 60.62 -33.84 -26.07
C ALA A 12 60.23 -32.35 -26.02
N LEU A 13 60.87 -31.54 -26.85
CA LEU A 13 60.43 -30.15 -27.11
C LEU A 13 59.10 -30.17 -27.82
N GLY A 14 58.07 -29.61 -27.17
CA GLY A 14 56.80 -29.33 -27.77
C GLY A 14 56.49 -27.83 -27.64
N ALA A 15 56.36 -27.17 -28.80
CA ALA A 15 56.03 -25.75 -28.89
C ALA A 15 54.66 -25.43 -28.25
N PHE A 16 54.63 -24.62 -27.22
CA PHE A 16 53.39 -24.12 -26.62
C PHE A 16 52.91 -22.88 -27.40
N ALA A 17 51.87 -23.05 -28.20
CA ALA A 17 51.07 -21.95 -28.71
C ALA A 17 50.25 -21.36 -27.55
N ALA A 18 50.61 -20.14 -27.15
CA ALA A 18 49.87 -19.40 -26.14
C ALA A 18 48.52 -18.90 -26.70
N LEU A 19 47.45 -19.61 -26.45
CA LEU A 19 46.11 -19.04 -26.59
C LEU A 19 45.86 -18.09 -25.43
N SER A 20 45.96 -16.80 -25.69
CA SER A 20 45.53 -15.73 -24.81
C SER A 20 43.99 -15.76 -24.64
N ARG A 21 43.50 -16.36 -23.53
CA ARG A 21 42.12 -16.25 -23.12
C ARG A 21 41.90 -14.88 -22.52
N LEU A 22 41.21 -14.01 -23.26
CA LEU A 22 40.66 -12.78 -22.74
C LEU A 22 39.59 -13.11 -21.69
N PRO A 23 39.59 -12.53 -20.48
CA PRO A 23 38.49 -12.69 -19.55
C PRO A 23 37.29 -11.90 -20.09
N ILE A 24 36.20 -12.59 -20.42
CA ILE A 24 34.89 -11.96 -20.62
C ILE A 24 34.45 -11.46 -19.26
N ALA A 25 34.64 -10.18 -19.04
CA ALA A 25 34.03 -9.50 -17.88
C ALA A 25 32.50 -9.50 -18.10
N PHE A 26 31.80 -10.40 -17.42
CA PHE A 26 30.36 -10.33 -17.26
C PHE A 26 30.11 -9.13 -16.34
N ALA A 27 29.86 -7.97 -16.92
CA ALA A 27 29.34 -6.83 -16.22
C ALA A 27 27.89 -7.16 -15.84
N SER A 28 27.68 -7.70 -14.64
CA SER A 28 26.37 -7.78 -14.00
C SER A 28 25.93 -6.33 -13.75
N SER A 29 25.10 -5.80 -14.65
CA SER A 29 24.34 -4.59 -14.35
C SER A 29 23.34 -4.98 -13.27
N LEU A 30 23.72 -4.80 -12.00
CA LEU A 30 22.78 -4.68 -10.90
C LEU A 30 21.97 -3.43 -11.22
N GLY A 31 20.81 -3.64 -11.82
CA GLY A 31 19.81 -2.61 -11.97
C GLY A 31 19.49 -2.08 -10.59
N ASP A 32 19.94 -0.86 -10.36
CA ASP A 32 19.63 -0.07 -9.18
C ASP A 32 18.10 0.08 -9.16
N ALA A 33 17.43 -0.81 -8.42
CA ALA A 33 16.02 -0.68 -8.10
C ALA A 33 15.91 0.54 -7.15
N ARG A 34 16.05 1.73 -7.74
CA ARG A 34 15.78 2.99 -7.09
C ARG A 34 14.33 2.90 -6.63
N SER A 35 14.14 2.64 -5.35
CA SER A 35 12.84 2.74 -4.71
C SER A 35 12.35 4.15 -5.00
N GLU A 36 11.38 4.25 -5.89
CA GLU A 36 10.69 5.50 -6.22
C GLU A 36 10.01 5.95 -4.93
N GLN A 37 10.73 6.75 -4.14
CA GLN A 37 10.17 7.38 -2.96
C GLN A 37 9.06 8.30 -3.44
N ALA A 38 7.83 7.85 -3.22
CA ALA A 38 6.65 8.63 -3.58
C ALA A 38 6.77 10.02 -2.91
N ALA A 39 6.48 11.05 -3.70
CA ALA A 39 6.56 12.43 -3.24
C ALA A 39 5.76 12.65 -1.94
N PRO A 40 6.25 13.46 -1.01
CA PRO A 40 5.57 13.71 0.25
C PRO A 40 4.18 14.31 0.00
N ILE A 41 3.17 13.80 0.73
CA ILE A 41 1.79 14.28 0.60
C ILE A 41 1.70 15.69 1.17
N LYS A 42 1.34 16.65 0.32
CA LYS A 42 1.10 18.04 0.76
C LYS A 42 -0.16 18.10 1.62
N LYS A 43 -0.03 18.55 2.86
CA LYS A 43 -1.16 18.72 3.79
C LYS A 43 -2.16 19.75 3.29
N VAL A 44 -3.44 19.50 3.58
CA VAL A 44 -4.55 20.43 3.41
C VAL A 44 -5.09 20.74 4.79
N VAL A 45 -4.93 21.98 5.21
CA VAL A 45 -5.41 22.50 6.49
C VAL A 45 -6.46 23.57 6.22
N LYS A 46 -7.60 23.47 6.87
CA LYS A 46 -8.73 24.42 6.78
C LYS A 46 -9.29 24.65 8.18
N THR A 47 -9.94 25.80 8.36
CA THR A 47 -10.68 26.06 9.59
C THR A 47 -11.95 25.22 9.66
N ASP A 48 -12.54 25.16 10.83
CA ASP A 48 -13.77 24.43 11.09
C ASP A 48 -14.94 24.98 10.24
N GLU A 49 -15.02 26.30 10.10
CA GLU A 49 -16.02 26.98 9.28
C GLU A 49 -15.83 26.69 7.79
N GLU A 50 -14.59 26.57 7.32
CA GLU A 50 -14.29 26.17 5.95
C GLU A 50 -14.70 24.74 5.67
N TRP A 51 -14.45 23.80 6.61
CA TRP A 51 -14.91 22.43 6.47
C TRP A 51 -16.43 22.33 6.45
N LYS A 52 -17.13 23.06 7.34
CA LYS A 52 -18.61 23.09 7.38
C LYS A 52 -19.24 23.65 6.10
N ARG A 53 -18.53 24.51 5.36
CA ARG A 53 -19.03 25.05 4.09
C ARG A 53 -18.95 24.07 2.92
N ILE A 54 -18.01 23.13 2.94
CA ILE A 54 -17.76 22.22 1.82
C ILE A 54 -18.23 20.79 2.08
N LEU A 55 -18.47 20.42 3.35
CA LEU A 55 -18.95 19.10 3.74
C LEU A 55 -20.42 19.16 4.12
N THR A 56 -21.15 18.09 3.84
CA THR A 56 -22.48 17.92 4.42
C THR A 56 -22.39 17.78 5.94
N PRO A 57 -23.47 18.02 6.70
CA PRO A 57 -23.47 17.84 8.15
C PRO A 57 -22.99 16.43 8.57
N GLU A 58 -23.39 15.39 7.84
CA GLU A 58 -23.01 14.00 8.11
C GLU A 58 -21.52 13.78 7.81
N GLN A 59 -21.03 14.24 6.65
CA GLN A 59 -19.61 14.19 6.31
C GLN A 59 -18.75 14.92 7.32
N TYR A 60 -19.18 16.09 7.76
CA TYR A 60 -18.48 16.87 8.78
C TYR A 60 -18.45 16.12 10.12
N ASN A 61 -19.60 15.59 10.56
CA ASN A 61 -19.67 14.81 11.80
C ASN A 61 -18.68 13.63 11.78
N VAL A 62 -18.67 12.83 10.71
CA VAL A 62 -17.77 11.68 10.60
C VAL A 62 -16.33 12.11 10.44
N THR A 63 -16.01 13.00 9.50
CA THR A 63 -14.62 13.29 9.13
C THR A 63 -13.91 14.26 10.09
N ARG A 64 -14.65 15.10 10.82
CA ARG A 64 -14.09 16.14 11.71
C ARG A 64 -14.39 15.93 13.18
N GLN A 65 -15.50 15.28 13.51
CA GLN A 65 -15.92 15.02 14.89
C GLN A 65 -15.77 13.54 15.29
N LYS A 66 -15.15 12.71 14.42
CA LYS A 66 -14.92 11.26 14.64
C LYS A 66 -16.21 10.48 14.87
N GLY A 67 -17.32 10.91 14.23
CA GLY A 67 -18.57 10.16 14.20
C GLY A 67 -18.46 8.86 13.41
N THR A 68 -19.50 8.05 13.51
CA THR A 68 -19.62 6.81 12.72
C THR A 68 -21.01 6.80 12.07
N GLU A 69 -21.07 6.47 10.77
CA GLU A 69 -22.34 6.25 10.06
C GLU A 69 -23.01 4.97 10.56
N ALA A 70 -24.34 4.86 10.41
CA ALA A 70 -25.05 3.63 10.75
C ALA A 70 -24.61 2.47 9.83
N PRO A 71 -24.51 1.23 10.33
CA PRO A 71 -24.15 0.10 9.50
C PRO A 71 -25.18 -0.13 8.38
N TYR A 72 -24.72 -0.61 7.22
CA TYR A 72 -25.54 -0.93 6.04
C TYR A 72 -26.21 0.27 5.35
N THR A 73 -25.90 1.51 5.74
CA THR A 73 -26.52 2.71 5.14
C THR A 73 -25.74 3.23 3.94
N SER A 74 -24.45 2.95 3.86
CA SER A 74 -23.61 3.46 2.78
C SER A 74 -23.90 2.79 1.44
N PRO A 75 -24.19 3.54 0.37
CA PRO A 75 -24.29 2.99 -0.99
C PRO A 75 -22.95 2.39 -1.48
N LEU A 76 -21.83 2.78 -0.88
CA LEU A 76 -20.51 2.25 -1.25
C LEU A 76 -20.31 0.78 -0.87
N ASN A 77 -21.16 0.21 -0.01
CA ASN A 77 -21.16 -1.23 0.27
C ASN A 77 -21.37 -2.03 -1.02
N ASN A 78 -22.26 -1.58 -1.88
CA ASN A 78 -22.69 -2.30 -3.08
C ASN A 78 -21.90 -1.95 -4.34
N ILE A 79 -20.81 -1.17 -4.23
CA ILE A 79 -19.95 -0.86 -5.37
C ILE A 79 -19.02 -2.02 -5.66
N HIS A 80 -19.13 -2.58 -6.87
CA HIS A 80 -18.30 -3.67 -7.40
C HIS A 80 -17.54 -3.27 -8.68
N GLU A 81 -17.78 -2.06 -9.20
CA GLU A 81 -17.14 -1.55 -10.41
C GLU A 81 -15.68 -1.19 -10.16
N GLU A 82 -14.87 -1.25 -11.23
CA GLU A 82 -13.48 -0.78 -11.15
C GLU A 82 -13.41 0.73 -10.90
N GLY A 83 -12.66 1.12 -9.89
CA GLY A 83 -12.48 2.52 -9.54
C GLY A 83 -11.68 2.73 -8.27
N VAL A 84 -11.73 3.96 -7.80
CA VAL A 84 -10.98 4.46 -6.65
C VAL A 84 -11.95 5.07 -5.65
N PHE A 85 -11.72 4.81 -4.37
CA PHE A 85 -12.38 5.48 -3.26
C PHE A 85 -11.47 6.60 -2.78
N GLU A 86 -11.95 7.84 -2.92
CA GLU A 86 -11.23 9.06 -2.55
C GLU A 86 -11.79 9.66 -1.27
N CYS A 87 -10.94 10.38 -0.53
CA CYS A 87 -11.36 11.16 0.63
C CYS A 87 -12.37 12.23 0.19
N VAL A 88 -13.55 12.26 0.82
CA VAL A 88 -14.60 13.25 0.51
C VAL A 88 -14.15 14.69 0.80
N SER A 89 -13.23 14.87 1.76
CA SER A 89 -12.76 16.19 2.20
C SER A 89 -11.66 16.78 1.31
N CYS A 90 -10.81 15.96 0.67
CA CYS A 90 -9.62 16.48 -0.03
C CYS A 90 -9.25 15.72 -1.31
N GLU A 91 -10.06 14.74 -1.73
CA GLU A 91 -9.89 13.97 -2.97
C GLU A 91 -8.59 13.16 -3.06
N LEU A 92 -7.94 12.88 -1.92
CA LEU A 92 -6.82 11.94 -1.91
C LEU A 92 -7.35 10.53 -2.21
N ALA A 93 -6.74 9.84 -3.17
CA ALA A 93 -7.02 8.43 -3.45
C ALA A 93 -6.65 7.57 -2.25
N LEU A 94 -7.61 6.87 -1.65
CA LEU A 94 -7.42 6.09 -0.42
C LEU A 94 -7.38 4.59 -0.70
N PHE A 95 -8.40 4.07 -1.36
CA PHE A 95 -8.56 2.64 -1.60
C PHE A 95 -8.94 2.35 -3.06
N SER A 96 -8.56 1.16 -3.52
CA SER A 96 -8.96 0.65 -4.84
C SER A 96 -10.11 -0.33 -4.69
N SER A 97 -11.03 -0.36 -5.65
CA SER A 97 -12.06 -1.42 -5.72
C SER A 97 -11.48 -2.83 -5.75
N ARG A 98 -10.22 -2.98 -6.20
CA ARG A 98 -9.52 -4.27 -6.23
C ARG A 98 -9.18 -4.81 -4.84
N THR A 99 -9.11 -3.94 -3.83
CA THR A 99 -8.84 -4.34 -2.45
C THR A 99 -10.11 -4.40 -1.60
N LYS A 100 -11.26 -4.01 -2.17
CA LYS A 100 -12.56 -4.08 -1.50
C LYS A 100 -13.03 -5.52 -1.36
N PHE A 101 -13.61 -5.86 -0.23
CA PHE A 101 -14.22 -7.16 0.02
C PHE A 101 -15.47 -7.02 0.89
N GLU A 102 -16.32 -8.06 0.87
CA GLU A 102 -17.50 -8.09 1.71
C GLU A 102 -17.15 -8.63 3.11
N SER A 103 -17.22 -7.75 4.11
CA SER A 103 -16.89 -8.07 5.50
C SER A 103 -18.11 -8.44 6.36
N HIS A 104 -19.32 -8.20 5.84
CA HIS A 104 -20.59 -8.38 6.57
C HIS A 104 -20.71 -7.53 7.85
N THR A 105 -19.87 -6.51 8.00
CA THR A 105 -19.92 -5.60 9.15
C THR A 105 -20.87 -4.42 8.96
N GLY A 106 -21.29 -4.17 7.72
CA GLY A 106 -22.17 -3.06 7.37
C GLY A 106 -21.44 -1.80 6.86
N TRP A 107 -20.11 -1.83 6.78
CA TRP A 107 -19.29 -0.74 6.27
C TRP A 107 -18.39 -1.19 5.12
N PRO A 108 -18.07 -0.29 4.16
CA PRO A 108 -17.10 -0.59 3.11
C PRO A 108 -15.78 -1.06 3.69
N SER A 109 -15.30 -2.23 3.27
CA SER A 109 -14.10 -2.86 3.82
C SER A 109 -13.07 -3.16 2.76
N PHE A 110 -11.79 -2.92 3.11
CA PHE A 110 -10.64 -3.09 2.21
C PHE A 110 -9.52 -3.82 2.94
N TRP A 111 -8.77 -4.66 2.22
CA TRP A 111 -7.62 -5.34 2.83
C TRP A 111 -6.31 -4.54 2.72
N SER A 112 -6.27 -3.46 1.92
CA SER A 112 -5.11 -2.56 1.82
C SER A 112 -5.50 -1.22 1.23
N PRO A 113 -4.88 -0.09 1.64
CA PRO A 113 -4.97 1.18 0.92
C PRO A 113 -4.20 1.12 -0.41
N ILE A 114 -4.45 2.05 -1.32
CA ILE A 114 -3.71 2.20 -2.59
C ILE A 114 -2.21 2.38 -2.33
N ALA A 115 -1.87 3.20 -1.35
CA ALA A 115 -0.51 3.40 -0.87
C ALA A 115 -0.56 3.63 0.64
N LYS A 116 0.36 3.01 1.38
CA LYS A 116 0.42 3.15 2.85
C LYS A 116 0.51 4.60 3.31
N GLN A 117 1.22 5.43 2.56
CA GLN A 117 1.36 6.86 2.86
C GLN A 117 0.09 7.68 2.69
N ASN A 118 -0.97 7.17 2.03
CA ASN A 118 -2.22 7.89 1.82
C ASN A 118 -3.14 7.84 3.04
N VAL A 119 -2.85 6.95 3.97
CA VAL A 119 -3.54 6.85 5.25
C VAL A 119 -2.54 6.99 6.40
N ARG A 120 -3.03 7.42 7.54
CA ARG A 120 -2.28 7.48 8.79
C ARG A 120 -3.05 6.72 9.86
N GLU A 121 -2.34 5.98 10.67
CA GLU A 121 -2.92 5.15 11.72
C GLU A 121 -2.56 5.74 13.09
N GLU A 122 -3.53 5.83 13.99
CA GLU A 122 -3.37 6.31 15.35
C GLU A 122 -4.10 5.41 16.35
N VAL A 123 -3.60 5.35 17.57
CA VAL A 123 -4.27 4.63 18.66
C VAL A 123 -5.52 5.39 19.09
N ASP A 124 -6.65 4.70 19.16
CA ASP A 124 -7.93 5.21 19.64
C ASP A 124 -8.38 4.42 20.86
N ASN A 125 -8.51 5.10 22.01
CA ASN A 125 -8.98 4.55 23.28
C ASN A 125 -10.34 5.14 23.70
N SER A 126 -11.06 5.81 22.82
CA SER A 126 -12.24 6.60 23.14
C SER A 126 -13.46 5.79 23.63
N LEU A 127 -13.56 4.50 23.25
CA LEU A 127 -14.70 3.63 23.57
C LEU A 127 -14.40 2.55 24.62
N GLY A 128 -13.36 2.71 25.44
CA GLY A 128 -13.01 1.74 26.48
C GLY A 128 -12.26 0.49 25.96
N GLU A 129 -12.00 0.41 24.67
CA GLU A 129 -11.14 -0.58 24.02
C GLU A 129 -10.07 0.14 23.20
N THR A 130 -8.93 -0.51 23.03
CA THR A 130 -7.85 0.01 22.17
C THR A 130 -8.09 -0.42 20.73
N ARG A 131 -8.31 0.56 19.85
CA ARG A 131 -8.46 0.37 18.40
C ARG A 131 -7.40 1.14 17.65
N THR A 132 -7.26 0.86 16.36
CA THR A 132 -6.40 1.65 15.46
C THR A 132 -7.28 2.47 14.53
N GLU A 133 -7.32 3.79 14.76
CA GLU A 133 -8.01 4.77 13.92
C GLU A 133 -7.25 4.95 12.60
N VAL A 134 -7.99 5.09 11.51
CA VAL A 134 -7.47 5.38 10.17
C VAL A 134 -7.88 6.79 9.76
N LEU A 135 -6.89 7.60 9.43
CA LEU A 135 -7.03 9.00 9.04
C LEU A 135 -6.52 9.23 7.62
N CYS A 136 -7.10 10.18 6.93
CA CYS A 136 -6.58 10.64 5.65
C CYS A 136 -5.22 11.34 5.86
N ALA A 137 -4.16 10.87 5.19
CA ALA A 137 -2.82 11.45 5.37
C ALA A 137 -2.71 12.91 4.89
N ARG A 138 -3.62 13.38 4.00
CA ARG A 138 -3.58 14.75 3.47
C ARG A 138 -4.31 15.76 4.33
N CYS A 139 -5.47 15.43 4.88
CA CYS A 139 -6.34 16.42 5.56
C CYS A 139 -6.77 16.00 6.98
N ASP A 140 -6.24 14.90 7.48
CA ASP A 140 -6.53 14.33 8.80
C ASP A 140 -8.03 14.02 9.04
N ALA A 141 -8.79 13.77 7.95
CA ALA A 141 -10.17 13.32 8.06
C ALA A 141 -10.21 11.94 8.73
N HIS A 142 -11.07 11.77 9.74
CA HIS A 142 -11.40 10.45 10.26
C HIS A 142 -12.07 9.62 9.15
N LEU A 143 -11.56 8.40 8.91
CA LEU A 143 -12.07 7.50 7.89
C LEU A 143 -12.76 6.27 8.48
N GLY A 144 -12.26 5.76 9.60
CA GLY A 144 -12.71 4.53 10.24
C GLY A 144 -11.60 3.90 11.05
N HIS A 145 -11.58 2.57 11.11
CA HIS A 145 -10.59 1.80 11.89
C HIS A 145 -10.04 0.62 11.09
N VAL A 146 -8.86 0.15 11.46
CA VAL A 146 -8.25 -1.07 10.91
C VAL A 146 -8.19 -2.15 11.97
N PHE A 147 -8.48 -3.39 11.56
CA PHE A 147 -8.55 -4.61 12.37
C PHE A 147 -7.67 -5.71 11.76
N ASN A 148 -7.30 -6.71 12.58
CA ASN A 148 -6.44 -7.84 12.19
C ASN A 148 -7.25 -9.09 11.81
N ASP A 149 -8.49 -8.93 11.39
CA ASP A 149 -9.44 -9.99 11.05
C ASP A 149 -9.82 -9.99 9.57
N GLY A 150 -8.99 -9.41 8.73
CA GLY A 150 -9.19 -9.33 7.29
C GLY A 150 -8.69 -10.55 6.52
N PRO A 151 -8.94 -10.60 5.20
CA PRO A 151 -8.51 -11.69 4.34
C PRO A 151 -7.02 -11.58 3.97
N LYS A 152 -6.48 -12.66 3.42
CA LYS A 152 -5.19 -12.61 2.72
C LYS A 152 -5.27 -11.61 1.55
N PRO A 153 -4.16 -10.94 1.16
CA PRO A 153 -2.77 -11.25 1.58
C PRO A 153 -2.32 -10.57 2.87
N THR A 154 -3.03 -9.56 3.38
CA THR A 154 -2.54 -8.73 4.50
C THR A 154 -3.02 -9.22 5.87
N GLY A 155 -4.17 -9.87 5.94
CA GLY A 155 -4.85 -10.16 7.19
C GLY A 155 -5.52 -8.93 7.82
N LEU A 156 -5.49 -7.77 7.14
CA LEU A 156 -6.06 -6.52 7.64
C LEU A 156 -7.45 -6.27 7.06
N ARG A 157 -8.31 -5.67 7.87
CA ARG A 157 -9.61 -5.13 7.46
C ARG A 157 -9.68 -3.65 7.81
N TYR A 158 -9.52 -2.80 6.80
CA TYR A 158 -9.82 -1.38 6.85
C TYR A 158 -11.33 -1.19 6.75
N CYS A 159 -11.99 -0.97 7.87
CA CYS A 159 -13.44 -0.79 7.99
C CYS A 159 -13.74 0.71 7.98
N MET A 160 -14.21 1.23 6.85
CA MET A 160 -14.27 2.66 6.58
C MET A 160 -15.71 3.17 6.55
N ASN A 161 -15.95 4.37 7.10
CA ASN A 161 -17.19 5.08 6.89
C ASN A 161 -17.34 5.44 5.41
N GLY A 162 -18.38 4.97 4.75
CA GLY A 162 -18.60 5.28 3.34
C GLY A 162 -18.86 6.78 3.13
N VAL A 163 -19.52 7.45 4.07
CA VAL A 163 -19.76 8.90 4.02
C VAL A 163 -18.47 9.72 4.04
N ALA A 164 -17.35 9.17 4.54
CA ALA A 164 -16.02 9.80 4.49
C ALA A 164 -15.33 9.67 3.13
N MET A 165 -15.91 8.93 2.20
CA MET A 165 -15.34 8.63 0.89
C MET A 165 -16.31 8.93 -0.24
N LYS A 166 -15.77 9.13 -1.44
CA LYS A 166 -16.52 9.13 -2.72
C LYS A 166 -15.90 8.09 -3.65
N PHE A 167 -16.73 7.43 -4.44
CA PHE A 167 -16.26 6.50 -5.47
C PHE A 167 -16.08 7.22 -6.81
N VAL A 168 -14.91 7.05 -7.41
CA VAL A 168 -14.57 7.54 -8.75
C VAL A 168 -14.37 6.33 -9.65
N LYS A 169 -15.28 6.14 -10.59
CA LYS A 169 -15.24 5.03 -11.54
C LYS A 169 -14.06 5.20 -12.51
N LYS A 170 -13.33 4.12 -12.75
CA LYS A 170 -12.28 4.09 -13.76
C LYS A 170 -12.90 4.27 -15.14
N GLN A 171 -12.49 5.32 -15.88
CA GLN A 171 -12.90 5.47 -17.26
C GLN A 171 -12.23 4.39 -18.12
N LYS A 172 -13.02 3.71 -18.94
CA LYS A 172 -12.48 2.85 -20.01
C LYS A 172 -11.97 3.79 -21.09
N HIS A 173 -10.67 3.80 -21.32
CA HIS A 173 -10.15 4.40 -22.54
C HIS A 173 -10.58 3.52 -23.72
N SER A 174 -11.40 4.08 -24.59
CA SER A 174 -11.82 3.48 -25.87
C SER A 174 -10.67 3.45 -26.85
#